data_ee0934668c648230277b9dab6ade29a4
#
_entry.id   ee0934668c648230277b9dab6ade29a4
#
_cell.length_a   1.000
_cell.length_b   1.000
_cell.length_c   1.000
_cell.angle_alpha   90.00
_cell.angle_beta   90.00
_cell.angle_gamma   90.00
#
_symmetry.space_group_name_H-M   'P 1'
#
loop_
_entity.id
_entity.type
_entity.pdbx_description
1 polymer ?
#
loop_
_entity_poly.entity_id
_entity_poly.type
_entity_poly.pdbx_seq_one_letter_code
_entity_poly.pdbx_strand_id
1 'polypeptide(L)'
;MSKIFKFIFLSYLVINASNISISDENFFDKGLELYNNQNYEDAKFMFERSIVFDPKNSNSYLYLAKIYNLKEDQKKEEKNLEATLLIEPDNEEAILMSMKIALEKSNYSKVKDLSNTFAKVCKKLCNENKGILETLANIEPINNES
;
A
#
# COMPACT_ATOMS: atom_id res chain seq x y z
N MET A 1 55.67 9.16 33.45
CA MET A 1 54.39 8.46 33.71
C MET A 1 53.15 9.14 33.11
N SER A 2 53.24 10.26 32.38
CA SER A 2 52.04 11.01 31.91
C SER A 2 51.58 10.68 30.48
N LYS A 3 52.44 10.07 29.66
CA LYS A 3 52.09 9.77 28.24
C LYS A 3 51.29 8.47 28.06
N ILE A 4 51.47 7.51 28.93
CA ILE A 4 50.78 6.21 28.86
C ILE A 4 49.32 6.37 29.29
N PHE A 5 49.03 7.26 30.23
CA PHE A 5 47.66 7.52 30.71
C PHE A 5 46.77 8.22 29.65
N LYS A 6 47.35 9.03 28.75
CA LYS A 6 46.62 9.68 27.67
C LYS A 6 46.20 8.68 26.57
N PHE A 7 46.99 7.68 26.29
CA PHE A 7 46.66 6.65 25.30
C PHE A 7 45.57 5.68 25.77
N ILE A 8 45.54 5.36 27.04
CA ILE A 8 44.50 4.50 27.63
C ILE A 8 43.12 5.22 27.63
N PHE A 9 43.13 6.54 27.89
CA PHE A 9 41.87 7.32 27.89
C PHE A 9 41.29 7.53 26.48
N LEU A 10 42.18 7.63 25.46
CA LEU A 10 41.75 7.76 24.08
C LEU A 10 41.19 6.43 23.51
N SER A 11 41.73 5.29 23.94
CA SER A 11 41.25 3.97 23.55
C SER A 11 39.90 3.62 24.20
N TYR A 12 39.60 4.16 25.37
CA TYR A 12 38.32 3.95 26.05
C TYR A 12 37.16 4.72 25.43
N LEU A 13 37.44 5.84 24.74
CA LEU A 13 36.43 6.65 24.06
C LEU A 13 35.98 6.04 22.73
N VAL A 14 36.80 5.19 22.12
CA VAL A 14 36.47 4.54 20.82
C VAL A 14 35.59 3.30 21.01
N ILE A 15 35.57 2.70 22.18
CA ILE A 15 34.83 1.45 22.45
C ILE A 15 33.36 1.70 22.81
N ASN A 16 32.98 2.95 23.13
CA ASN A 16 31.60 3.29 23.47
C ASN A 16 30.77 3.85 22.30
N ALA A 17 31.31 3.86 21.07
CA ALA A 17 30.56 4.15 19.87
C ALA A 17 29.91 2.87 19.28
N SER A 18 29.33 2.07 20.15
CA SER A 18 28.78 0.81 19.73
C SER A 18 27.29 0.72 20.04
N ASN A 19 26.62 0.26 19.02
CA ASN A 19 25.26 -0.27 19.06
C ASN A 19 24.17 0.80 19.21
N ILE A 20 24.11 1.73 18.26
CA ILE A 20 22.79 2.06 17.74
C ILE A 20 22.36 0.78 17.00
N SER A 21 21.79 -0.17 17.74
CA SER A 21 20.87 -1.12 17.11
C SER A 21 19.78 -0.24 16.52
N ILE A 22 19.84 -0.01 15.21
CA ILE A 22 18.65 0.31 14.45
C ILE A 22 17.83 -0.96 14.67
N SER A 23 16.94 -0.95 15.67
CA SER A 23 15.92 -1.96 15.78
C SER A 23 15.25 -1.96 14.42
N ASP A 24 15.17 -3.13 13.83
CA ASP A 24 14.43 -3.36 12.60
C ASP A 24 12.95 -3.12 12.93
N GLU A 25 12.62 -1.82 13.13
CA GLU A 25 11.31 -1.40 13.56
C GLU A 25 10.40 -1.65 12.36
N ASN A 26 9.60 -2.70 12.45
CA ASN A 26 8.65 -3.05 11.40
C ASN A 26 7.56 -1.98 11.35
N PHE A 27 7.85 -0.90 10.61
CA PHE A 27 6.93 0.22 10.43
C PHE A 27 5.60 -0.22 9.82
N PHE A 28 5.62 -1.26 8.98
CA PHE A 28 4.40 -1.80 8.41
C PHE A 28 3.49 -2.41 9.48
N ASP A 29 4.01 -3.28 10.35
CA ASP A 29 3.21 -3.93 11.38
C ASP A 29 2.65 -2.92 12.39
N LYS A 30 3.45 -1.91 12.74
CA LYS A 30 2.97 -0.81 13.59
C LYS A 30 1.88 0.02 12.91
N GLY A 31 2.04 0.29 11.60
CA GLY A 31 1.00 0.93 10.79
C GLY A 31 -0.29 0.11 10.76
N LEU A 32 -0.17 -1.21 10.62
CA LEU A 32 -1.31 -2.13 10.60
C LEU A 32 -2.05 -2.15 11.95
N GLU A 33 -1.32 -2.19 13.06
CA GLU A 33 -1.90 -2.09 14.40
C GLU A 33 -2.70 -0.78 14.56
N LEU A 34 -2.10 0.35 14.20
CA LEU A 34 -2.75 1.66 14.28
C LEU A 34 -3.98 1.75 13.35
N TYR A 35 -3.88 1.20 12.14
CA TYR A 35 -5.01 1.13 11.20
C TYR A 35 -6.18 0.33 11.77
N ASN A 36 -5.91 -0.83 12.36
CA ASN A 36 -6.93 -1.67 12.99
C ASN A 36 -7.58 -1.00 14.21
N ASN A 37 -6.83 -0.14 14.90
CA ASN A 37 -7.33 0.72 15.98
C ASN A 37 -7.98 2.02 15.49
N GLN A 38 -8.20 2.17 14.17
CA GLN A 38 -8.79 3.33 13.51
C GLN A 38 -8.00 4.65 13.70
N ASN A 39 -6.75 4.55 14.13
CA ASN A 39 -5.84 5.70 14.20
C ASN A 39 -5.17 5.92 12.84
N TYR A 40 -5.94 6.40 11.87
CA TYR A 40 -5.54 6.48 10.47
C TYR A 40 -4.42 7.48 10.20
N GLU A 41 -4.30 8.56 10.99
CA GLU A 41 -3.23 9.55 10.79
C GLU A 41 -1.87 8.97 11.17
N ASP A 42 -1.77 8.34 12.33
CA ASP A 42 -0.53 7.71 12.75
C ASP A 42 -0.21 6.46 11.90
N ALA A 43 -1.25 5.69 11.52
CA ALA A 43 -1.09 4.56 10.60
C ALA A 43 -0.49 5.03 9.27
N LYS A 44 -1.01 6.12 8.69
CA LYS A 44 -0.49 6.72 7.47
C LYS A 44 0.99 7.06 7.60
N PHE A 45 1.37 7.73 8.69
CA PHE A 45 2.77 8.08 8.96
C PHE A 45 3.67 6.84 9.03
N MET A 46 3.21 5.76 9.66
CA MET A 46 3.97 4.51 9.73
C MET A 46 4.11 3.82 8.37
N PHE A 47 3.04 3.78 7.56
CA PHE A 47 3.12 3.24 6.20
C PHE A 47 4.03 4.07 5.29
N GLU A 48 4.00 5.39 5.39
CA GLU A 48 4.93 6.28 4.67
C GLU A 48 6.39 6.00 5.07
N ARG A 49 6.66 5.78 6.36
CA ARG A 49 7.99 5.36 6.83
C ARG A 49 8.35 3.96 6.32
N SER A 50 7.42 3.02 6.34
CA SER A 50 7.65 1.68 5.79
C SER A 50 8.13 1.74 4.34
N ILE A 51 7.53 2.58 3.51
CA ILE A 51 7.92 2.79 2.10
C ILE A 51 9.32 3.37 1.98
N VAL A 52 9.74 4.24 2.89
CA VAL A 52 11.11 4.82 2.88
C VAL A 52 12.16 3.73 3.11
N PHE A 53 11.89 2.78 3.99
CA PHE A 53 12.81 1.69 4.32
C PHE A 53 12.70 0.49 3.38
N ASP A 54 11.47 0.17 2.94
CA ASP A 54 11.18 -0.87 1.96
C ASP A 54 10.24 -0.35 0.86
N PRO A 55 10.79 0.27 -0.20
CA PRO A 55 9.98 0.78 -1.30
C PRO A 55 9.22 -0.29 -2.11
N LYS A 56 9.51 -1.57 -1.87
CA LYS A 56 8.84 -2.70 -2.53
C LYS A 56 7.74 -3.34 -1.67
N ASN A 57 7.47 -2.82 -0.50
CA ASN A 57 6.35 -3.27 0.31
C ASN A 57 5.02 -2.80 -0.30
N SER A 58 4.43 -3.63 -1.16
CA SER A 58 3.15 -3.35 -1.84
C SER A 58 2.01 -3.08 -0.86
N ASN A 59 2.01 -3.78 0.29
CA ASN A 59 1.00 -3.62 1.33
C ASN A 59 1.00 -2.22 1.94
N SER A 60 2.16 -1.58 2.11
CA SER A 60 2.21 -0.21 2.64
C SER A 60 1.48 0.77 1.71
N TYR A 61 1.65 0.64 0.40
CA TYR A 61 0.89 1.44 -0.58
C TYR A 61 -0.60 1.09 -0.56
N LEU A 62 -0.96 -0.20 -0.47
CA LEU A 62 -2.35 -0.62 -0.40
C LEU A 62 -3.07 -0.02 0.81
N TYR A 63 -2.44 -0.06 2.00
CA TYR A 63 -3.04 0.54 3.20
C TYR A 63 -3.09 2.07 3.14
N LEU A 64 -2.13 2.73 2.49
CA LEU A 64 -2.25 4.16 2.18
C LEU A 64 -3.43 4.45 1.26
N ALA A 65 -3.64 3.64 0.22
CA ALA A 65 -4.80 3.76 -0.65
C ALA A 65 -6.11 3.64 0.13
N LYS A 66 -6.23 2.65 1.03
CA LYS A 66 -7.39 2.48 1.90
C LYS A 66 -7.64 3.70 2.80
N ILE A 67 -6.58 4.27 3.38
CA ILE A 67 -6.70 5.48 4.19
C ILE A 67 -7.17 6.67 3.35
N TYR A 68 -6.65 6.82 2.12
CA TYR A 68 -7.09 7.90 1.23
C TYR A 68 -8.51 7.69 0.71
N ASN A 69 -8.95 6.45 0.52
CA ASN A 69 -10.36 6.14 0.25
C ASN A 69 -11.27 6.61 1.39
N LEU A 70 -10.92 6.31 2.65
CA LEU A 70 -11.67 6.80 3.83
C LEU A 70 -11.70 8.33 3.94
N LYS A 71 -10.73 9.02 3.37
CA LYS A 71 -10.62 10.49 3.33
C LYS A 71 -11.21 11.12 2.07
N GLU A 72 -11.77 10.32 1.18
CA GLU A 72 -12.30 10.74 -0.11
C GLU A 72 -11.26 11.47 -1.00
N ASP A 73 -9.95 11.22 -0.76
CA ASP A 73 -8.85 11.73 -1.59
C ASP A 73 -8.55 10.74 -2.73
N GLN A 74 -9.46 10.67 -3.69
CA GLN A 74 -9.40 9.71 -4.81
C GLN A 74 -8.09 9.81 -5.60
N LYS A 75 -7.51 11.02 -5.73
CA LYS A 75 -6.25 11.19 -6.47
C LYS A 75 -5.08 10.47 -5.79
N LYS A 76 -4.99 10.55 -4.46
CA LYS A 76 -3.94 9.87 -3.71
C LYS A 76 -4.24 8.37 -3.58
N GLU A 77 -5.50 7.99 -3.47
CA GLU A 77 -5.93 6.60 -3.52
C GLU A 77 -5.44 5.93 -4.80
N GLU A 78 -5.78 6.48 -5.99
CA GLU A 78 -5.34 5.95 -7.27
C GLU A 78 -3.83 5.83 -7.38
N LYS A 79 -3.09 6.87 -6.99
CA LYS A 79 -1.62 6.86 -7.02
C LYS A 79 -1.03 5.70 -6.21
N ASN A 80 -1.59 5.43 -5.05
CA ASN A 80 -1.11 4.34 -4.18
C ASN A 80 -1.55 2.96 -4.71
N LEU A 81 -2.74 2.84 -5.30
CA LEU A 81 -3.16 1.61 -5.98
C LEU A 81 -2.29 1.30 -7.20
N GLU A 82 -1.92 2.30 -8.00
CA GLU A 82 -0.98 2.14 -9.11
C GLU A 82 0.38 1.64 -8.63
N ALA A 83 0.91 2.20 -7.53
CA ALA A 83 2.14 1.73 -6.93
C ALA A 83 2.03 0.27 -6.42
N THR A 84 0.90 -0.07 -5.78
CA THR A 84 0.62 -1.46 -5.36
C THR A 84 0.66 -2.40 -6.54
N LEU A 85 -0.07 -2.10 -7.62
CA LEU A 85 -0.18 -2.95 -8.81
C LEU A 85 1.10 -2.99 -9.65
N LEU A 86 1.96 -1.96 -9.56
CA LEU A 86 3.29 -1.98 -10.18
C LEU A 86 4.21 -3.01 -9.51
N ILE A 87 4.10 -3.16 -8.18
CA ILE A 87 4.91 -4.09 -7.39
C ILE A 87 4.29 -5.48 -7.38
N GLU A 88 2.97 -5.57 -7.24
CA GLU A 88 2.19 -6.80 -7.12
C GLU A 88 0.97 -6.75 -8.07
N PRO A 89 1.17 -7.10 -9.35
CA PRO A 89 0.12 -6.98 -10.38
C PRO A 89 -1.10 -7.88 -10.16
N ASP A 90 -0.97 -8.92 -9.32
CA ASP A 90 -2.03 -9.86 -8.95
C ASP A 90 -2.68 -9.56 -7.59
N ASN A 91 -2.45 -8.37 -7.03
CA ASN A 91 -3.08 -7.96 -5.79
C ASN A 91 -4.58 -7.77 -5.98
N GLU A 92 -5.36 -8.75 -5.54
CA GLU A 92 -6.81 -8.81 -5.74
C GLU A 92 -7.53 -7.56 -5.22
N GLU A 93 -7.16 -7.10 -4.05
CA GLU A 93 -7.81 -5.96 -3.41
C GLU A 93 -7.52 -4.64 -4.14
N ALA A 94 -6.26 -4.44 -4.57
CA ALA A 94 -5.89 -3.27 -5.33
C ALA A 94 -6.59 -3.22 -6.70
N ILE A 95 -6.75 -4.38 -7.37
CA ILE A 95 -7.49 -4.47 -8.64
C ILE A 95 -8.96 -4.08 -8.41
N LEU A 96 -9.61 -4.64 -7.38
CA LEU A 96 -11.01 -4.35 -7.08
C LEU A 96 -11.24 -2.88 -6.72
N MET A 97 -10.38 -2.28 -5.90
CA MET A 97 -10.45 -0.85 -5.59
C MET A 97 -10.28 0.00 -6.87
N SER A 98 -9.33 -0.35 -7.72
CA SER A 98 -9.12 0.33 -9.00
C SER A 98 -10.31 0.20 -9.95
N MET A 99 -11.00 -0.94 -9.95
CA MET A 99 -12.23 -1.14 -10.73
C MET A 99 -13.35 -0.24 -10.23
N LYS A 100 -13.54 -0.11 -8.91
CA LYS A 100 -14.55 0.76 -8.31
C LYS A 100 -14.32 2.22 -8.72
N ILE A 101 -13.09 2.71 -8.60
CA ILE A 101 -12.73 4.07 -9.04
C ILE A 101 -12.98 4.26 -10.55
N ALA A 102 -12.62 3.28 -11.37
CA ALA A 102 -12.86 3.35 -12.81
C ALA A 102 -14.36 3.42 -13.14
N LEU A 103 -15.19 2.68 -12.38
CA LEU A 103 -16.64 2.72 -12.51
C LEU A 103 -17.21 4.08 -12.14
N GLU A 104 -16.79 4.66 -11.01
CA GLU A 104 -17.16 6.00 -10.56
C GLU A 104 -16.81 7.09 -11.59
N LYS A 105 -15.69 6.92 -12.27
CA LYS A 105 -15.22 7.81 -13.35
C LYS A 105 -15.86 7.50 -14.71
N SER A 106 -16.80 6.57 -14.78
CA SER A 106 -17.41 6.11 -16.03
C SER A 106 -16.39 5.60 -17.07
N ASN A 107 -15.23 5.12 -16.59
CA ASN A 107 -14.21 4.50 -17.45
C ASN A 107 -14.46 3.00 -17.59
N TYR A 108 -15.50 2.67 -18.34
CA TYR A 108 -16.00 1.30 -18.50
C TYR A 108 -14.99 0.37 -19.19
N SER A 109 -14.17 0.91 -20.11
CA SER A 109 -13.09 0.15 -20.72
C SER A 109 -12.10 -0.33 -19.68
N LYS A 110 -11.64 0.57 -18.78
CA LYS A 110 -10.73 0.21 -17.70
C LYS A 110 -11.35 -0.81 -16.73
N VAL A 111 -12.65 -0.71 -16.44
CA VAL A 111 -13.36 -1.70 -15.61
C VAL A 111 -13.30 -3.09 -16.27
N LYS A 112 -13.57 -3.20 -17.57
CA LYS A 112 -13.52 -4.47 -18.32
C LYS A 112 -12.10 -5.06 -18.31
N ASP A 113 -11.08 -4.26 -18.58
CA ASP A 113 -9.68 -4.69 -18.60
C ASP A 113 -9.22 -5.21 -17.23
N LEU A 114 -9.54 -4.46 -16.17
CA LEU A 114 -9.22 -4.88 -14.80
C LEU A 114 -10.01 -6.12 -14.39
N SER A 115 -11.29 -6.25 -14.78
CA SER A 115 -12.10 -7.44 -14.53
C SER A 115 -11.53 -8.69 -15.21
N ASN A 116 -11.07 -8.56 -16.45
CA ASN A 116 -10.40 -9.64 -17.17
C ASN A 116 -9.09 -10.05 -16.50
N THR A 117 -8.34 -9.09 -15.97
CA THR A 117 -7.13 -9.35 -15.19
C THR A 117 -7.47 -10.05 -13.88
N PHE A 118 -8.46 -9.52 -13.15
CA PHE A 118 -8.91 -10.08 -11.89
C PHE A 118 -9.38 -11.52 -12.02
N ALA A 119 -10.16 -11.85 -13.04
CA ALA A 119 -10.65 -13.20 -13.30
C ALA A 119 -9.52 -14.25 -13.46
N LYS A 120 -8.33 -13.80 -13.91
CA LYS A 120 -7.17 -14.67 -14.10
C LYS A 120 -6.35 -14.88 -12.82
N VAL A 121 -6.40 -13.94 -11.90
CA VAL A 121 -5.52 -13.91 -10.71
C VAL A 121 -6.26 -14.17 -9.40
N CYS A 122 -7.58 -14.00 -9.37
CA CYS A 122 -8.35 -14.09 -8.14
C CYS A 122 -8.26 -15.48 -7.50
N LYS A 123 -8.14 -15.50 -6.17
CA LYS A 123 -8.09 -16.71 -5.33
C LYS A 123 -9.08 -16.63 -4.17
N LYS A 124 -9.25 -15.45 -3.59
CA LYS A 124 -10.05 -15.22 -2.38
C LYS A 124 -11.27 -14.34 -2.62
N LEU A 125 -11.14 -13.32 -3.47
CA LEU A 125 -12.14 -12.28 -3.67
C LEU A 125 -12.92 -12.45 -4.99
N CYS A 126 -12.89 -13.61 -5.62
CA CYS A 126 -13.48 -13.85 -6.94
C CYS A 126 -14.96 -13.45 -7.04
N ASN A 127 -15.73 -13.57 -5.96
CA ASN A 127 -17.14 -13.19 -5.95
C ASN A 127 -17.37 -11.67 -6.03
N GLU A 128 -16.41 -10.85 -5.59
CA GLU A 128 -16.52 -9.38 -5.59
C GLU A 128 -16.59 -8.83 -7.02
N ASN A 129 -15.91 -9.46 -7.96
CA ASN A 129 -15.94 -9.08 -9.38
C ASN A 129 -17.35 -9.12 -9.97
N LYS A 130 -18.16 -10.10 -9.54
CA LYS A 130 -19.52 -10.30 -10.06
C LYS A 130 -20.40 -9.07 -9.78
N GLY A 131 -20.36 -8.52 -8.59
CA GLY A 131 -21.14 -7.33 -8.23
C GLY A 131 -20.74 -6.09 -9.05
N ILE A 132 -19.46 -5.93 -9.34
CA ILE A 132 -18.98 -4.82 -10.19
C ILE A 132 -19.45 -4.99 -11.62
N LEU A 133 -19.40 -6.22 -12.17
CA LEU A 133 -19.86 -6.50 -13.52
C LEU A 133 -21.37 -6.37 -13.65
N GLU A 134 -22.16 -6.76 -12.67
CA GLU A 134 -23.60 -6.54 -12.63
C GLU A 134 -23.94 -5.03 -12.65
N THR A 135 -23.19 -4.24 -11.87
CA THR A 135 -23.35 -2.79 -11.88
C THR A 135 -23.00 -2.21 -13.25
N LEU A 136 -21.89 -2.65 -13.85
CA LEU A 136 -21.49 -2.21 -15.19
C LEU A 136 -22.56 -2.56 -16.25
N ALA A 137 -23.11 -3.77 -16.22
CA ALA A 137 -24.15 -4.21 -17.14
C ALA A 137 -25.45 -3.38 -17.03
N ASN A 138 -25.77 -2.89 -15.84
CA ASN A 138 -26.93 -2.03 -15.62
C ASN A 138 -26.73 -0.58 -16.09
N ILE A 139 -25.47 -0.12 -16.16
CA ILE A 139 -25.13 1.27 -16.55
C ILE A 139 -24.88 1.37 -18.07
N GLU A 140 -24.21 0.37 -18.65
CA GLU A 140 -24.03 0.30 -20.10
C GLU A 140 -25.26 -0.37 -20.72
N PRO A 141 -26.21 0.36 -21.32
CA PRO A 141 -27.25 -0.26 -22.09
C PRO A 141 -26.57 -1.04 -23.22
N ILE A 142 -26.98 -2.31 -23.36
CA ILE A 142 -26.49 -3.17 -24.42
C ILE A 142 -26.84 -2.46 -25.74
N ASN A 143 -25.85 -1.83 -26.36
CA ASN A 143 -25.99 -1.36 -27.76
C ASN A 143 -25.96 -2.58 -28.67
N ASN A 144 -27.00 -3.41 -28.56
CA ASN A 144 -27.34 -4.45 -29.51
C ASN A 144 -28.30 -3.85 -30.57
N GLU A 145 -27.77 -2.91 -31.33
CA GLU A 145 -28.42 -2.52 -32.60
C GLU A 145 -27.31 -2.20 -33.61
N SER A 146 -26.89 -3.21 -34.33
CA SER A 146 -26.50 -3.09 -35.73
C SER A 146 -26.40 -4.47 -36.35
#